data_6a3331e91150f2f0e526948d39c9c677
#
_entry.id   6a3331e91150f2f0e526948d39c9c677
#
_cell.length_a   1.000
_cell.length_b   1.000
_cell.length_c   1.000
_cell.angle_alpha   90.00
_cell.angle_beta   90.00
_cell.angle_gamma   90.00
#
_symmetry.space_group_name_H-M   'P 1'
#
loop_
_entity.id
_entity.type
_entity.pdbx_description
1 polymer ?
#
loop_
_entity_poly.entity_id
_entity_poly.type
_entity_poly.pdbx_seq_one_letter_code
_entity_poly.pdbx_strand_id
1 'polypeptide(L)'
;LMKDKYKHLLNFTANIISLAVEACMFGWVWYMLYIPMLDKANTFFNRGNWAVIGMYVLFVFFFTKIFGGYRIGYMRISDIILSQVLAVVLAMIVAYFEICLVANDYLPPQPLLLMTVTEIIFIVPWVVLVRKAYTRLYPPRQMLVIYGNYSPDDLIGKINTRKDKYNICAAESYRIGYEKLYPMIQKYNAVVLCDLPSEVRNQIMKYCYQESIRTYVTPKISDILFRGADDIHLFDTPLYLSRNQGLGIVDLF
;
A
#
# COMPACT_ATOMS: atom_id res chain seq x y z
N LEU A 1 1.92 19.83 -5.79
CA LEU A 1 1.13 19.08 -6.80
C LEU A 1 1.99 18.31 -7.82
N MET A 2 3.05 18.89 -8.39
CA MET A 2 3.91 18.18 -9.36
C MET A 2 4.66 16.97 -8.77
N LYS A 3 5.21 17.07 -7.56
CA LYS A 3 5.95 15.95 -6.91
C LYS A 3 5.10 14.71 -6.63
N ASP A 4 3.79 14.84 -6.38
CA ASP A 4 2.94 13.68 -6.08
C ASP A 4 2.63 12.83 -7.31
N LYS A 5 2.61 13.40 -8.50
CA LYS A 5 2.42 12.69 -9.77
C LYS A 5 3.56 11.70 -10.05
N TYR A 6 4.79 12.08 -9.74
CA TYR A 6 5.97 11.22 -9.94
C TYR A 6 6.07 10.06 -8.94
N LYS A 7 5.38 10.12 -7.77
CA LYS A 7 5.33 9.00 -6.81
C LYS A 7 4.67 7.77 -7.39
N HIS A 8 3.56 7.98 -8.10
CA HIS A 8 2.84 6.89 -8.76
C HIS A 8 3.69 6.28 -9.88
N LEU A 9 4.38 7.13 -10.65
CA LEU A 9 5.25 6.68 -11.74
C LEU A 9 6.42 5.84 -11.21
N LEU A 10 7.10 6.28 -10.15
CA LEU A 10 8.22 5.53 -9.56
C LEU A 10 7.76 4.16 -9.02
N ASN A 11 6.64 4.12 -8.31
CA ASN A 11 6.10 2.85 -7.83
C ASN A 11 5.68 1.94 -8.99
N PHE A 12 5.06 2.49 -10.02
CA PHE A 12 4.62 1.75 -11.19
C PHE A 12 5.82 1.16 -11.95
N THR A 13 6.86 1.95 -12.22
CA THR A 13 8.07 1.46 -12.90
C THR A 13 8.81 0.41 -12.08
N ALA A 14 8.94 0.61 -10.76
CA ALA A 14 9.58 -0.37 -9.89
C ALA A 14 8.83 -1.71 -9.87
N ASN A 15 7.51 -1.67 -9.85
CA ASN A 15 6.66 -2.86 -9.87
C ASN A 15 6.72 -3.60 -11.22
N ILE A 16 6.77 -2.86 -12.34
CA ILE A 16 6.95 -3.47 -13.67
C ILE A 16 8.32 -4.15 -13.78
N ILE A 17 9.38 -3.52 -13.27
CA ILE A 17 10.72 -4.10 -13.31
C ILE A 17 10.77 -5.39 -12.49
N SER A 18 10.19 -5.40 -11.27
CA SER A 18 10.10 -6.62 -10.45
C SER A 18 9.39 -7.74 -11.19
N LEU A 19 8.20 -7.45 -11.73
CA LEU A 19 7.39 -8.42 -12.46
C LEU A 19 8.11 -8.95 -13.73
N ALA A 20 8.85 -8.08 -14.44
CA ALA A 20 9.62 -8.49 -15.60
C ALA A 20 10.79 -9.41 -15.22
N VAL A 21 11.47 -9.16 -14.10
CA VAL A 21 12.54 -10.05 -13.59
C VAL A 21 11.98 -11.42 -13.22
N GLU A 22 10.87 -11.46 -12.48
CA GLU A 22 10.19 -12.70 -12.10
C GLU A 22 9.72 -13.48 -13.34
N ALA A 23 9.18 -12.78 -14.36
CA ALA A 23 8.81 -13.38 -15.64
C ALA A 23 10.02 -13.97 -16.39
N CYS A 24 11.16 -13.28 -16.38
CA CYS A 24 12.39 -13.77 -17.00
C CYS A 24 12.94 -15.01 -16.27
N MET A 25 12.89 -15.00 -14.93
CA MET A 25 13.35 -16.15 -14.12
C MET A 25 12.49 -17.39 -14.39
N PHE A 26 11.16 -17.24 -14.38
CA PHE A 26 10.24 -18.31 -14.72
C PHE A 26 10.42 -18.78 -16.17
N GLY A 27 10.52 -17.86 -17.13
CA GLY A 27 10.75 -18.18 -18.53
C GLY A 27 12.05 -18.96 -18.75
N TRP A 28 13.12 -18.58 -18.03
CA TRP A 28 14.38 -19.33 -18.09
C TRP A 28 14.24 -20.75 -17.57
N VAL A 29 13.58 -20.96 -16.41
CA VAL A 29 13.32 -22.30 -15.85
C VAL A 29 12.43 -23.11 -16.77
N TRP A 30 11.38 -22.50 -17.34
CA TRP A 30 10.49 -23.15 -18.29
C TRP A 30 11.24 -23.66 -19.52
N TYR A 31 11.99 -22.79 -20.21
CA TYR A 31 12.68 -23.14 -21.44
C TYR A 31 13.88 -24.09 -21.25
N MET A 32 14.64 -23.92 -20.16
CA MET A 32 15.87 -24.69 -19.96
C MET A 32 15.68 -25.99 -19.21
N LEU A 33 14.67 -26.08 -18.33
CA LEU A 33 14.51 -27.22 -17.45
C LEU A 33 13.24 -28.02 -17.75
N TYR A 34 12.10 -27.39 -17.97
CA TYR A 34 10.85 -28.12 -18.17
C TYR A 34 10.61 -28.56 -19.64
N ILE A 35 10.83 -27.70 -20.61
CA ILE A 35 10.63 -28.03 -22.02
C ILE A 35 11.41 -29.30 -22.44
N PRO A 36 12.70 -29.50 -22.04
CA PRO A 36 13.42 -30.73 -22.36
C PRO A 36 12.83 -31.99 -21.75
N MET A 37 12.05 -31.88 -20.65
CA MET A 37 11.39 -33.01 -20.00
C MET A 37 10.04 -33.34 -20.64
N LEU A 38 9.46 -32.43 -21.44
CA LEU A 38 8.21 -32.71 -22.14
C LEU A 38 8.45 -33.64 -23.34
N ASP A 39 7.62 -34.67 -23.45
CA ASP A 39 7.65 -35.56 -24.60
C ASP A 39 7.40 -34.79 -25.91
N LYS A 40 8.21 -35.06 -26.93
CA LYS A 40 8.10 -34.41 -28.25
C LYS A 40 6.71 -34.59 -28.91
N ALA A 41 5.97 -35.64 -28.53
CA ALA A 41 4.60 -35.88 -29.00
C ALA A 41 3.56 -34.91 -28.42
N ASN A 42 3.84 -34.35 -27.25
CA ASN A 42 2.98 -33.38 -26.53
C ASN A 42 3.51 -31.94 -26.63
N THR A 43 4.35 -31.63 -27.61
CA THR A 43 4.89 -30.28 -27.79
C THR A 43 3.74 -29.27 -27.93
N PHE A 44 3.52 -28.58 -26.84
CA PHE A 44 2.72 -27.35 -26.81
C PHE A 44 3.24 -26.43 -27.93
N PHE A 45 2.38 -26.07 -28.88
CA PHE A 45 2.77 -25.18 -29.97
C PHE A 45 3.61 -24.02 -29.45
N ASN A 46 4.61 -23.54 -30.20
CA ASN A 46 5.53 -22.46 -29.79
C ASN A 46 4.82 -21.26 -29.13
N ARG A 47 3.57 -20.98 -29.50
CA ARG A 47 2.74 -19.94 -28.88
C ARG A 47 2.22 -20.30 -27.50
N GLY A 48 2.05 -21.58 -27.19
CA GLY A 48 1.59 -22.06 -25.89
C GLY A 48 2.62 -21.81 -24.78
N ASN A 49 3.91 -21.82 -25.07
CA ASN A 49 4.95 -21.50 -24.12
C ASN A 49 4.80 -20.09 -23.53
N TRP A 50 4.40 -19.14 -24.37
CA TRP A 50 4.11 -17.78 -23.92
C TRP A 50 2.85 -17.70 -23.02
N ALA A 51 1.88 -18.60 -23.26
CA ALA A 51 0.70 -18.68 -22.40
C ALA A 51 1.05 -19.16 -20.99
N VAL A 52 1.93 -20.17 -20.85
CA VAL A 52 2.41 -20.65 -19.54
C VAL A 52 3.14 -19.54 -18.79
N ILE A 53 4.06 -18.83 -19.45
CA ILE A 53 4.76 -17.69 -18.84
C ILE A 53 3.77 -16.58 -18.48
N GLY A 54 2.85 -16.26 -19.38
CA GLY A 54 1.83 -15.24 -19.16
C GLY A 54 0.92 -15.53 -17.98
N MET A 55 0.56 -16.81 -17.80
CA MET A 55 -0.27 -17.24 -16.66
C MET A 55 0.48 -17.09 -15.34
N TYR A 56 1.75 -17.51 -15.26
CA TYR A 56 2.58 -17.28 -14.09
C TYR A 56 2.63 -15.78 -13.71
N VAL A 57 2.96 -14.93 -14.69
CA VAL A 57 3.03 -13.46 -14.50
C VAL A 57 1.70 -12.90 -14.02
N LEU A 58 0.59 -13.38 -14.56
CA LEU A 58 -0.75 -12.97 -14.16
C LEU A 58 -1.03 -13.34 -12.69
N PHE A 59 -0.67 -14.54 -12.26
CA PHE A 59 -0.85 -14.97 -10.86
C PHE A 59 0.05 -14.19 -9.91
N VAL A 60 1.33 -14.00 -10.24
CA VAL A 60 2.24 -13.17 -9.44
C VAL A 60 1.67 -11.76 -9.30
N PHE A 61 1.26 -11.13 -10.41
CA PHE A 61 0.64 -9.81 -10.38
C PHE A 61 -0.62 -9.78 -9.50
N PHE A 62 -1.52 -10.74 -9.67
CA PHE A 62 -2.79 -10.81 -8.96
C PHE A 62 -2.58 -10.99 -7.45
N PHE A 63 -1.77 -11.96 -7.04
CA PHE A 63 -1.49 -12.20 -5.62
C PHE A 63 -0.74 -11.03 -4.98
N THR A 64 0.28 -10.47 -5.65
CA THR A 64 0.99 -9.30 -5.14
C THR A 64 0.05 -8.10 -4.95
N LYS A 65 -0.90 -7.92 -5.84
CA LYS A 65 -1.92 -6.86 -5.73
C LYS A 65 -2.87 -7.09 -4.57
N ILE A 66 -3.36 -8.32 -4.38
CA ILE A 66 -4.26 -8.70 -3.26
C ILE A 66 -3.56 -8.46 -1.92
N PHE A 67 -2.33 -8.94 -1.75
CA PHE A 67 -1.57 -8.80 -0.50
C PHE A 67 -1.00 -7.38 -0.30
N GLY A 68 -1.15 -6.49 -1.29
CA GLY A 68 -0.70 -5.10 -1.20
C GLY A 68 0.80 -4.91 -1.39
N GLY A 69 1.54 -5.90 -1.92
CA GLY A 69 2.99 -5.86 -2.12
C GLY A 69 3.47 -4.74 -3.05
N TYR A 70 2.58 -4.13 -3.85
CA TYR A 70 2.89 -2.99 -4.70
C TYR A 70 2.80 -1.62 -4.01
N ARG A 71 2.41 -1.56 -2.73
CA ARG A 71 2.20 -0.30 -1.99
C ARG A 71 3.47 0.18 -1.28
N ILE A 72 4.58 0.34 -2.01
CA ILE A 72 5.93 0.64 -1.47
C ILE A 72 5.97 1.93 -0.63
N GLY A 73 5.17 2.95 -0.94
CA GLY A 73 5.13 4.21 -0.18
C GLY A 73 4.23 4.20 1.07
N TYR A 74 3.43 3.16 1.28
CA TYR A 74 2.39 3.14 2.31
C TYR A 74 2.61 2.09 3.40
N MET A 75 3.12 0.91 3.05
CA MET A 75 3.32 -0.21 3.97
C MET A 75 4.74 -0.19 4.57
N ARG A 76 4.96 -0.94 5.64
CA ARG A 76 6.30 -1.19 6.21
C ARG A 76 7.08 -2.08 5.23
N ILE A 77 8.41 -2.00 5.29
CA ILE A 77 9.28 -2.82 4.43
C ILE A 77 9.02 -4.31 4.65
N SER A 78 8.91 -4.74 5.92
CA SER A 78 8.60 -6.13 6.30
C SER A 78 7.31 -6.64 5.67
N ASP A 79 6.27 -5.80 5.68
CA ASP A 79 4.95 -6.18 5.18
C ASP A 79 4.96 -6.33 3.65
N ILE A 80 5.72 -5.46 2.96
CA ILE A 80 5.90 -5.53 1.50
C ILE A 80 6.66 -6.81 1.12
N ILE A 81 7.78 -7.10 1.82
CA ILE A 81 8.58 -8.31 1.58
C ILE A 81 7.71 -9.55 1.81
N LEU A 82 7.02 -9.62 2.95
CA LEU A 82 6.14 -10.75 3.27
C LEU A 82 5.04 -10.92 2.22
N SER A 83 4.42 -9.82 1.78
CA SER A 83 3.37 -9.84 0.75
C SER A 83 3.88 -10.37 -0.60
N GLN A 84 5.06 -9.94 -1.03
CA GLN A 84 5.67 -10.40 -2.29
C GLN A 84 6.13 -11.85 -2.19
N VAL A 85 6.78 -12.25 -1.09
CA VAL A 85 7.20 -13.64 -0.86
C VAL A 85 5.98 -14.57 -0.87
N LEU A 86 4.91 -14.22 -0.18
CA LEU A 86 3.69 -15.01 -0.15
C LEU A 86 3.06 -15.13 -1.55
N ALA A 87 3.06 -14.03 -2.31
CA ALA A 87 2.53 -14.00 -3.67
C ALA A 87 3.29 -14.95 -4.60
N VAL A 88 4.63 -14.90 -4.57
CA VAL A 88 5.50 -15.77 -5.39
C VAL A 88 5.35 -17.24 -5.01
N VAL A 89 5.26 -17.56 -3.71
CA VAL A 89 5.04 -18.95 -3.24
C VAL A 89 3.70 -19.48 -3.74
N LEU A 90 2.63 -18.70 -3.64
CA LEU A 90 1.33 -19.13 -4.14
C LEU A 90 1.30 -19.25 -5.67
N ALA A 91 1.93 -18.31 -6.38
CA ALA A 91 2.06 -18.38 -7.83
C ALA A 91 2.83 -19.62 -8.28
N MET A 92 3.91 -19.97 -7.57
CA MET A 92 4.68 -21.19 -7.81
C MET A 92 3.83 -22.47 -7.65
N ILE A 93 3.00 -22.52 -6.60
CA ILE A 93 2.11 -23.68 -6.39
C ILE A 93 1.15 -23.83 -7.58
N VAL A 94 0.52 -22.73 -8.02
CA VAL A 94 -0.39 -22.75 -9.16
C VAL A 94 0.34 -23.12 -10.45
N ALA A 95 1.52 -22.53 -10.69
CA ALA A 95 2.35 -22.83 -11.86
C ALA A 95 2.79 -24.30 -11.90
N TYR A 96 3.08 -24.91 -10.75
CA TYR A 96 3.40 -26.34 -10.69
C TYR A 96 2.24 -27.20 -11.19
N PHE A 97 1.01 -26.92 -10.73
CA PHE A 97 -0.17 -27.62 -11.22
C PHE A 97 -0.39 -27.40 -12.73
N GLU A 98 -0.20 -26.17 -13.21
CA GLU A 98 -0.30 -25.84 -14.63
C GLU A 98 0.69 -26.64 -15.47
N ILE A 99 1.96 -26.70 -15.03
CA ILE A 99 3.03 -27.45 -15.72
C ILE A 99 2.71 -28.95 -15.76
N CYS A 100 2.25 -29.53 -14.66
CA CYS A 100 1.85 -30.96 -14.61
C CYS A 100 0.65 -31.24 -15.54
N LEU A 101 -0.31 -30.32 -15.64
CA LEU A 101 -1.44 -30.42 -16.57
C LEU A 101 -0.98 -30.37 -18.03
N VAL A 102 -0.06 -29.47 -18.36
CA VAL A 102 0.52 -29.37 -19.72
C VAL A 102 1.33 -30.61 -20.08
N ALA A 103 2.10 -31.12 -19.13
CA ALA A 103 2.90 -32.35 -19.32
C ALA A 103 2.06 -33.62 -19.37
N ASN A 104 0.84 -33.61 -18.83
CA ASN A 104 0.01 -34.77 -18.54
C ASN A 104 0.73 -35.84 -17.70
N ASP A 105 1.68 -35.41 -16.87
CA ASP A 105 2.48 -36.21 -15.95
C ASP A 105 2.98 -35.37 -14.76
N TYR A 106 3.41 -36.06 -13.69
CA TYR A 106 4.01 -35.42 -12.53
C TYR A 106 5.50 -35.14 -12.79
N LEU A 107 5.80 -33.86 -13.08
CA LEU A 107 7.18 -33.40 -13.24
C LEU A 107 7.85 -33.09 -11.89
N PRO A 108 9.18 -33.16 -11.78
CA PRO A 108 9.89 -32.86 -10.55
C PRO A 108 9.72 -31.36 -10.16
N PRO A 109 9.34 -31.04 -8.90
CA PRO A 109 9.15 -29.68 -8.45
C PRO A 109 10.44 -28.91 -8.15
N GLN A 110 11.59 -29.59 -8.10
CA GLN A 110 12.88 -29.00 -7.69
C GLN A 110 13.26 -27.73 -8.48
N PRO A 111 13.10 -27.64 -9.82
CA PRO A 111 13.45 -26.45 -10.56
C PRO A 111 12.63 -25.22 -10.12
N LEU A 112 11.32 -25.40 -9.87
CA LEU A 112 10.46 -24.34 -9.39
C LEU A 112 10.80 -23.92 -7.95
N LEU A 113 11.12 -24.86 -7.08
CA LEU A 113 11.53 -24.56 -5.70
C LEU A 113 12.83 -23.75 -5.69
N LEU A 114 13.83 -24.14 -6.50
CA LEU A 114 15.08 -23.37 -6.63
C LEU A 114 14.83 -21.98 -7.20
N MET A 115 13.96 -21.85 -8.21
CA MET A 115 13.56 -20.57 -8.77
C MET A 115 12.92 -19.68 -7.69
N THR A 116 11.96 -20.22 -6.94
CA THR A 116 11.28 -19.47 -5.88
C THR A 116 12.26 -18.98 -4.82
N VAL A 117 13.24 -19.78 -4.44
CA VAL A 117 14.30 -19.35 -3.52
C VAL A 117 15.12 -18.21 -4.12
N THR A 118 15.48 -18.27 -5.40
CA THR A 118 16.21 -17.17 -6.07
C THR A 118 15.37 -15.91 -6.20
N GLU A 119 14.05 -16.02 -6.42
CA GLU A 119 13.12 -14.90 -6.43
C GLU A 119 13.03 -14.23 -5.04
N ILE A 120 12.95 -15.02 -3.97
CA ILE A 120 12.95 -14.50 -2.59
C ILE A 120 14.25 -13.75 -2.29
N ILE A 121 15.39 -14.31 -2.71
CA ILE A 121 16.71 -13.66 -2.57
C ILE A 121 16.77 -12.35 -3.36
N PHE A 122 16.10 -12.25 -4.50
CA PHE A 122 16.00 -11.02 -5.29
C PHE A 122 15.05 -10.00 -4.65
N ILE A 123 13.86 -10.42 -4.18
CA ILE A 123 12.81 -9.55 -3.64
C ILE A 123 13.34 -8.70 -2.46
N VAL A 124 14.09 -9.30 -1.54
CA VAL A 124 14.54 -8.60 -0.33
C VAL A 124 15.40 -7.38 -0.64
N PRO A 125 16.53 -7.47 -1.35
CA PRO A 125 17.35 -6.32 -1.71
C PRO A 125 16.62 -5.35 -2.64
N TRP A 126 15.77 -5.84 -3.54
CA TRP A 126 15.00 -5.02 -4.45
C TRP A 126 14.06 -4.08 -3.71
N VAL A 127 13.24 -4.60 -2.79
CA VAL A 127 12.31 -3.80 -1.97
C VAL A 127 13.06 -2.77 -1.15
N VAL A 128 14.20 -3.14 -0.54
CA VAL A 128 15.03 -2.22 0.24
C VAL A 128 15.61 -1.11 -0.64
N LEU A 129 16.08 -1.45 -1.84
CA LEU A 129 16.64 -0.49 -2.79
C LEU A 129 15.58 0.52 -3.26
N VAL A 130 14.43 0.02 -3.70
CA VAL A 130 13.30 0.87 -4.15
C VAL A 130 12.81 1.75 -3.00
N ARG A 131 12.74 1.21 -1.78
CA ARG A 131 12.36 2.00 -0.61
C ARG A 131 13.36 3.10 -0.29
N LYS A 132 14.67 2.83 -0.36
CA LYS A 132 15.72 3.85 -0.19
C LYS A 132 15.63 4.94 -1.26
N ALA A 133 15.41 4.55 -2.53
CA ALA A 133 15.21 5.51 -3.61
C ALA A 133 13.96 6.37 -3.38
N TYR A 134 12.86 5.73 -2.96
CA TYR A 134 11.61 6.42 -2.64
C TYR A 134 11.78 7.44 -1.50
N THR A 135 12.44 7.08 -0.39
CA THR A 135 12.63 7.97 0.75
C THR A 135 13.62 9.11 0.47
N ARG A 136 14.60 8.90 -0.43
CA ARG A 136 15.49 9.98 -0.89
C ARG A 136 14.76 11.02 -1.75
N LEU A 137 13.89 10.57 -2.65
CA LEU A 137 13.12 11.46 -3.53
C LEU A 137 11.97 12.15 -2.80
N TYR A 138 11.41 11.48 -1.79
CA TYR A 138 10.25 11.93 -1.02
C TYR A 138 10.54 11.84 0.49
N PRO A 139 11.29 12.82 1.03
CA PRO A 139 11.61 12.84 2.45
C PRO A 139 10.36 12.89 3.32
N PRO A 140 10.44 12.43 4.57
CA PRO A 140 9.31 12.45 5.51
C PRO A 140 8.75 13.86 5.64
N ARG A 141 7.43 13.94 5.76
CA ARG A 141 6.75 15.23 5.89
C ARG A 141 7.00 15.81 7.26
N GLN A 142 7.44 17.07 7.29
CA GLN A 142 7.51 17.86 8.51
C GLN A 142 6.10 18.21 8.96
N MET A 143 5.76 17.83 10.19
CA MET A 143 4.42 17.96 10.74
C MET A 143 4.41 18.76 12.03
N LEU A 144 3.38 19.58 12.19
CA LEU A 144 3.02 20.25 13.44
C LEU A 144 1.83 19.52 14.07
N VAL A 145 1.93 19.18 15.34
CA VAL A 145 0.80 18.67 16.13
C VAL A 145 0.15 19.82 16.88
N ILE A 146 -1.14 20.02 16.68
CA ILE A 146 -1.94 21.00 17.43
C ILE A 146 -2.87 20.20 18.33
N TYR A 147 -2.74 20.40 19.63
CA TYR A 147 -3.49 19.62 20.60
C TYR A 147 -4.39 20.49 21.50
N GLY A 148 -5.41 19.81 22.06
CA GLY A 148 -6.42 20.41 22.93
C GLY A 148 -6.07 20.28 24.41
N ASN A 149 -6.93 19.59 25.14
CA ASN A 149 -6.82 19.49 26.60
C ASN A 149 -5.86 18.38 27.05
N TYR A 150 -5.69 17.33 26.23
CA TYR A 150 -4.88 16.18 26.56
C TYR A 150 -3.52 16.25 25.83
N SER A 151 -2.48 15.76 26.51
CA SER A 151 -1.15 15.66 25.91
C SER A 151 -1.17 14.75 24.68
N PRO A 152 -0.53 15.15 23.57
CA PRO A 152 -0.46 14.35 22.37
C PRO A 152 0.61 13.26 22.38
N ASP A 153 1.27 12.98 23.54
CA ASP A 153 2.45 12.13 23.63
C ASP A 153 2.20 10.71 23.10
N ASP A 154 1.07 10.11 23.43
CA ASP A 154 0.69 8.78 22.91
C ASP A 154 0.53 8.78 21.38
N LEU A 155 -0.06 9.83 20.82
CA LEU A 155 -0.22 9.99 19.39
C LEU A 155 1.14 10.21 18.72
N ILE A 156 1.98 11.05 19.31
CA ILE A 156 3.34 11.31 18.87
C ILE A 156 4.16 10.01 18.89
N GLY A 157 4.05 9.23 19.97
CA GLY A 157 4.68 7.91 20.08
C GLY A 157 4.28 6.97 18.94
N LYS A 158 2.97 6.88 18.66
CA LYS A 158 2.45 6.07 17.54
C LYS A 158 2.90 6.55 16.17
N ILE A 159 2.89 7.85 15.92
CA ILE A 159 3.35 8.44 14.65
C ILE A 159 4.87 8.23 14.48
N ASN A 160 5.64 8.35 15.53
CA ASN A 160 7.09 8.15 15.54
C ASN A 160 7.52 6.70 15.22
N THR A 161 6.63 5.71 15.29
CA THR A 161 6.91 4.36 14.76
C THR A 161 7.09 4.36 13.24
N ARG A 162 6.64 5.42 12.56
CA ARG A 162 6.68 5.60 11.10
C ARG A 162 7.50 6.84 10.70
N LYS A 163 8.70 7.00 11.26
CA LYS A 163 9.65 8.09 10.94
C LYS A 163 10.04 8.13 9.45
N ASP A 164 9.88 7.02 8.76
CA ASP A 164 10.07 6.90 7.31
C ASP A 164 9.08 7.74 6.50
N LYS A 165 7.93 8.09 7.08
CA LYS A 165 6.84 8.80 6.41
C LYS A 165 6.47 10.12 7.07
N TYR A 166 6.56 10.18 8.39
CA TYR A 166 6.12 11.29 9.22
C TYR A 166 7.26 11.77 10.13
N ASN A 167 7.45 13.06 10.19
CA ASN A 167 8.40 13.69 11.11
C ASN A 167 7.69 14.80 11.88
N ILE A 168 7.40 14.55 13.15
CA ILE A 168 6.81 15.57 14.02
C ILE A 168 7.93 16.50 14.46
N CYS A 169 7.86 17.76 14.04
CA CYS A 169 8.86 18.77 14.35
C CYS A 169 8.49 19.63 15.57
N ALA A 170 7.18 19.82 15.82
CA ALA A 170 6.68 20.59 16.95
C ALA A 170 5.29 20.12 17.38
N ALA A 171 4.97 20.36 18.64
CA ALA A 171 3.65 20.17 19.21
C ALA A 171 3.25 21.43 20.00
N GLU A 172 2.11 22.02 19.66
CA GLU A 172 1.65 23.28 20.24
C GLU A 172 0.18 23.20 20.65
N SER A 173 -0.16 23.87 21.75
CA SER A 173 -1.54 23.96 22.18
C SER A 173 -2.30 25.01 21.36
N TYR A 174 -3.56 24.74 21.00
CA TYR A 174 -4.40 25.72 20.30
C TYR A 174 -4.62 27.02 21.11
N ARG A 175 -4.38 26.96 22.42
CA ARG A 175 -4.58 28.12 23.34
C ARG A 175 -3.60 29.27 23.12
N ILE A 176 -2.55 29.07 22.32
CA ILE A 176 -1.62 30.16 21.97
C ILE A 176 -2.24 31.24 21.07
N GLY A 177 -3.45 30.98 20.57
CA GLY A 177 -4.22 31.91 19.72
C GLY A 177 -3.88 31.77 18.22
N TYR A 178 -4.87 32.12 17.39
CA TYR A 178 -4.77 31.97 15.93
C TYR A 178 -3.68 32.86 15.31
N GLU A 179 -3.43 34.04 15.88
CA GLU A 179 -2.40 34.96 15.37
C GLU A 179 -0.99 34.34 15.36
N LYS A 180 -0.69 33.52 16.36
CA LYS A 180 0.59 32.77 16.43
C LYS A 180 0.53 31.45 15.70
N LEU A 181 -0.64 30.81 15.71
CA LEU A 181 -0.82 29.47 15.18
C LEU A 181 -0.73 29.44 13.64
N TYR A 182 -1.38 30.38 12.95
CA TYR A 182 -1.40 30.39 11.49
C TYR A 182 -0.01 30.58 10.84
N PRO A 183 0.84 31.50 11.28
CA PRO A 183 2.22 31.57 10.78
C PRO A 183 3.06 30.34 11.08
N MET A 184 2.76 29.63 12.18
CA MET A 184 3.43 28.36 12.47
C MET A 184 2.98 27.25 11.51
N ILE A 185 1.67 27.14 11.27
CA ILE A 185 1.10 26.15 10.34
C ILE A 185 1.74 26.25 8.96
N GLN A 186 1.95 27.46 8.45
CA GLN A 186 2.55 27.70 7.13
C GLN A 186 3.99 27.18 6.99
N LYS A 187 4.72 27.01 8.10
CA LYS A 187 6.11 26.50 8.08
C LYS A 187 6.17 24.99 7.87
N TYR A 188 5.06 24.27 8.03
CA TYR A 188 5.01 22.83 7.98
C TYR A 188 4.24 22.31 6.77
N ASN A 189 4.59 21.08 6.32
CA ASN A 189 3.96 20.47 5.16
C ASN A 189 2.62 19.76 5.49
N ALA A 190 2.38 19.55 6.77
CA ALA A 190 1.16 18.92 7.27
C ALA A 190 0.92 19.28 8.76
N VAL A 191 -0.34 19.21 9.15
CA VAL A 191 -0.78 19.47 10.51
C VAL A 191 -1.58 18.28 11.04
N VAL A 192 -1.38 17.93 12.30
CA VAL A 192 -2.19 16.94 13.02
C VAL A 192 -3.02 17.67 14.07
N LEU A 193 -4.34 17.54 13.98
CA LEU A 193 -5.27 18.10 14.94
C LEU A 193 -5.69 17.02 15.93
N CYS A 194 -5.30 17.18 17.19
CA CYS A 194 -5.53 16.23 18.27
C CYS A 194 -6.46 16.83 19.34
N ASP A 195 -7.60 16.20 19.57
CA ASP A 195 -8.54 16.54 20.65
C ASP A 195 -8.91 18.04 20.74
N LEU A 196 -9.16 18.68 19.63
CA LEU A 196 -9.56 20.08 19.59
C LEU A 196 -11.08 20.24 19.79
N PRO A 197 -11.56 21.36 20.40
CA PRO A 197 -12.97 21.74 20.34
C PRO A 197 -13.45 21.81 18.88
N SER A 198 -14.69 21.42 18.60
CA SER A 198 -15.20 21.30 17.23
C SER A 198 -15.12 22.61 16.45
N GLU A 199 -15.39 23.74 17.09
CA GLU A 199 -15.31 25.06 16.49
C GLU A 199 -13.87 25.40 16.06
N VAL A 200 -12.92 25.25 16.97
CA VAL A 200 -11.48 25.50 16.72
C VAL A 200 -10.95 24.58 15.62
N ARG A 201 -11.33 23.29 15.71
CA ARG A 201 -10.96 22.29 14.70
C ARG A 201 -11.43 22.72 13.30
N ASN A 202 -12.69 23.12 13.19
CA ASN A 202 -13.28 23.53 11.91
C ASN A 202 -12.61 24.79 11.35
N GLN A 203 -12.27 25.76 12.20
CA GLN A 203 -11.56 26.97 11.76
C GLN A 203 -10.17 26.64 11.24
N ILE A 204 -9.39 25.84 11.98
CA ILE A 204 -8.04 25.45 11.55
C ILE A 204 -8.11 24.58 10.27
N MET A 205 -9.09 23.68 10.16
CA MET A 205 -9.28 22.85 8.96
C MET A 205 -9.58 23.73 7.74
N LYS A 206 -10.47 24.73 7.86
CA LYS A 206 -10.77 25.67 6.77
C LYS A 206 -9.52 26.44 6.34
N TYR A 207 -8.74 26.94 7.29
CA TYR A 207 -7.49 27.63 7.02
C TYR A 207 -6.49 26.70 6.28
N CYS A 208 -6.26 25.51 6.81
CA CYS A 208 -5.35 24.55 6.17
C CYS A 208 -5.81 24.17 4.75
N TYR A 209 -7.13 24.04 4.53
CA TYR A 209 -7.71 23.76 3.23
C TYR A 209 -7.43 24.91 2.23
N GLN A 210 -7.65 26.16 2.65
CA GLN A 210 -7.38 27.35 1.84
C GLN A 210 -5.89 27.44 1.45
N GLU A 211 -5.00 27.15 2.40
CA GLU A 211 -3.54 27.18 2.19
C GLU A 211 -3.00 25.90 1.54
N SER A 212 -3.86 24.95 1.16
CA SER A 212 -3.46 23.64 0.58
C SER A 212 -2.51 22.83 1.49
N ILE A 213 -2.61 23.01 2.81
CA ILE A 213 -1.84 22.29 3.83
C ILE A 213 -2.58 21.01 4.21
N ARG A 214 -1.88 19.88 4.20
CA ARG A 214 -2.48 18.58 4.57
C ARG A 214 -2.82 18.53 6.04
N THR A 215 -4.05 18.13 6.34
CA THR A 215 -4.55 18.05 7.70
C THR A 215 -4.90 16.62 8.05
N TYR A 216 -4.38 16.13 9.16
CA TYR A 216 -4.75 14.87 9.78
C TYR A 216 -5.54 15.19 11.05
N VAL A 217 -6.66 14.51 11.23
CA VAL A 217 -7.56 14.80 12.36
C VAL A 217 -7.79 13.51 13.14
N THR A 218 -7.68 13.58 14.47
CA THR A 218 -8.15 12.48 15.31
C THR A 218 -9.68 12.52 15.35
N PRO A 219 -10.36 11.45 14.92
CA PRO A 219 -11.82 11.44 14.86
C PRO A 219 -12.42 11.51 16.27
N LYS A 220 -13.48 12.27 16.42
CA LYS A 220 -14.37 12.26 17.59
C LYS A 220 -15.46 11.20 17.40
N ILE A 221 -16.15 10.85 18.47
CA ILE A 221 -17.28 9.89 18.40
C ILE A 221 -18.32 10.32 17.38
N SER A 222 -18.64 11.63 17.32
CA SER A 222 -19.54 12.18 16.29
C SER A 222 -19.06 11.91 14.86
N ASP A 223 -17.77 12.06 14.61
CA ASP A 223 -17.20 11.84 13.27
C ASP A 223 -17.29 10.35 12.86
N ILE A 224 -17.12 9.45 13.84
CA ILE A 224 -17.26 8.00 13.63
C ILE A 224 -18.72 7.66 13.33
N LEU A 225 -19.68 8.24 14.08
CA LEU A 225 -21.10 8.03 13.88
C LEU A 225 -21.57 8.55 12.51
N PHE A 226 -21.09 9.72 12.08
CA PHE A 226 -21.41 10.26 10.76
C PHE A 226 -20.81 9.44 9.62
N ARG A 227 -19.64 8.82 9.83
CA ARG A 227 -19.03 7.96 8.81
C ARG A 227 -19.83 6.67 8.54
N GLY A 228 -20.56 6.19 9.54
CA GLY A 228 -21.45 5.04 9.42
C GLY A 228 -22.92 5.41 9.17
N ALA A 229 -23.22 6.69 8.92
CA ALA A 229 -24.58 7.15 8.67
C ALA A 229 -24.97 6.96 7.20
N ASP A 230 -26.25 6.68 6.97
CA ASP A 230 -26.82 6.57 5.62
C ASP A 230 -26.98 7.97 5.01
N ASP A 231 -26.51 8.15 3.78
CA ASP A 231 -26.74 9.35 2.99
C ASP A 231 -28.18 9.37 2.47
N ILE A 232 -28.98 10.35 2.94
CA ILE A 232 -30.35 10.57 2.48
C ILE A 232 -30.42 11.92 1.79
N HIS A 233 -30.96 11.97 0.60
CA HIS A 233 -31.26 13.21 -0.10
C HIS A 233 -32.74 13.55 0.03
N LEU A 234 -33.02 14.67 0.67
CA LEU A 234 -34.35 15.25 0.67
C LEU A 234 -34.35 16.44 -0.30
N PHE A 235 -34.81 16.21 -1.53
CA PHE A 235 -34.64 17.15 -2.66
C PHE A 235 -33.15 17.50 -2.84
N ASP A 236 -32.78 18.76 -2.76
CA ASP A 236 -31.40 19.24 -2.93
C ASP A 236 -30.60 19.30 -1.62
N THR A 237 -31.18 18.85 -0.51
CA THR A 237 -30.53 18.92 0.81
C THR A 237 -30.01 17.54 1.21
N PRO A 238 -28.66 17.37 1.33
CA PRO A 238 -28.08 16.14 1.86
C PRO A 238 -28.33 16.04 3.37
N LEU A 239 -28.81 14.89 3.83
CA LEU A 239 -29.03 14.57 5.23
C LEU A 239 -28.28 13.29 5.59
N TYR A 240 -27.70 13.25 6.79
CA TYR A 240 -27.08 12.05 7.34
C TYR A 240 -28.00 11.41 8.37
N LEU A 241 -28.47 10.19 8.10
CA LEU A 241 -29.27 9.40 9.03
C LEU A 241 -28.38 8.49 9.86
N SER A 242 -28.14 8.85 11.11
CA SER A 242 -27.44 7.97 12.06
C SER A 242 -28.48 7.14 12.83
N ARG A 243 -28.42 5.81 12.70
CA ARG A 243 -29.24 4.85 13.46
C ARG A 243 -28.33 3.98 14.31
N ASN A 244 -28.81 3.58 15.47
CA ASN A 244 -28.20 2.49 16.20
C ASN A 244 -28.67 1.17 15.56
N GLN A 245 -28.10 0.82 14.41
CA GLN A 245 -28.25 -0.52 13.84
C GLN A 245 -27.24 -1.39 14.58
N GLY A 246 -27.72 -2.22 15.51
CA GLY A 246 -26.91 -3.32 16.04
C GLY A 246 -26.35 -4.09 14.83
N LEU A 247 -25.11 -4.60 14.95
CA LEU A 247 -24.41 -5.37 13.92
C LEU A 247 -25.38 -6.30 13.19
N GLY A 248 -25.85 -5.88 12.03
CA GLY A 248 -26.68 -6.70 11.16
C GLY A 248 -25.79 -7.79 10.55
N ILE A 249 -26.36 -8.99 10.38
CA ILE A 249 -25.68 -10.15 9.77
C ILE A 249 -25.08 -9.82 8.37
N VAL A 250 -25.53 -8.73 7.75
CA VAL A 250 -25.08 -8.28 6.42
C VAL A 250 -23.74 -7.53 6.45
N ASP A 251 -23.30 -7.03 7.61
CA ASP A 251 -22.03 -6.31 7.77
C ASP A 251 -20.82 -7.25 8.01
N LEU A 252 -21.04 -8.56 7.96
CA LEU A 252 -20.04 -9.62 8.19
C LEU A 252 -19.50 -10.26 6.90
N PHE A 253 -19.90 -9.76 5.70
CA PHE A 253 -19.41 -10.28 4.41
C PHE A 253 -18.80 -9.21 3.52
#